data_786940848a084f5f226bd0cadc982f3d
#
_entry.id   786940848a084f5f226bd0cadc982f3d
#
_cell.length_a   1.000
_cell.length_b   1.000
_cell.length_c   1.000
_cell.angle_alpha   90.00
_cell.angle_beta   90.00
_cell.angle_gamma   90.00
#
_symmetry.space_group_name_H-M   'P 1'
#
loop_
_entity.id
_entity.type
_entity.pdbx_description
1 polymer ?
#
loop_
_entity_poly.entity_id
_entity_poly.type
_entity_poly.pdbx_seq_one_letter_code
_entity_poly.pdbx_strand_id
1 'polypeptide(L)'
;MRYKRILLKLSGEALMGDHQYGIDPARLAAYAGEIKEVSDLGIEVAIVIGGGNIFRGVSGASEGMDRVQGDHMGMLATIINGLALQSALENKGVDTRLQSAIKINEVAEPFIRRRAMRHLEKGRVVIFGGGTGNPYFTTDSAAVLRAIEIEADVILKGTRVDGIYTSDPEKDKSATKFDKISFEDVLRKGLKVMDTTAFTLSQENELPIVVFDMNKQGNLLRIVSGENIGTVVNL
;
A
#
# COMPACT_ATOMS: atom_id res chain seq x y z
N MET A 1 -8.84 18.57 -7.57
CA MET A 1 -8.16 17.41 -7.01
C MET A 1 -6.71 17.76 -6.72
N ARG A 2 -6.17 17.30 -5.59
CA ARG A 2 -4.78 17.57 -5.20
C ARG A 2 -3.77 16.75 -5.99
N TYR A 3 -4.15 15.52 -6.39
CA TYR A 3 -3.29 14.56 -7.06
C TYR A 3 -3.96 14.04 -8.33
N LYS A 4 -3.16 13.76 -9.36
CA LYS A 4 -3.61 13.12 -10.60
C LYS A 4 -3.42 11.60 -10.53
N ARG A 5 -2.28 11.15 -10.00
CA ARG A 5 -1.91 9.73 -9.89
C ARG A 5 -1.45 9.42 -8.48
N ILE A 6 -2.06 8.44 -7.85
CA ILE A 6 -1.72 8.01 -6.50
C ILE A 6 -1.25 6.55 -6.49
N LEU A 7 -0.35 6.24 -5.54
CA LEU A 7 -0.13 4.87 -5.15
C LEU A 7 -0.69 4.65 -3.75
N LEU A 8 -1.71 3.83 -3.63
CA LEU A 8 -2.30 3.40 -2.36
C LEU A 8 -1.59 2.16 -1.85
N LYS A 9 -0.93 2.25 -0.69
CA LYS A 9 -0.32 1.12 -0.01
C LYS A 9 -1.20 0.63 1.13
N LEU A 10 -1.63 -0.62 1.06
CA LEU A 10 -2.44 -1.27 2.07
C LEU A 10 -1.67 -2.39 2.78
N SER A 11 -1.87 -2.54 4.08
CA SER A 11 -1.39 -3.72 4.80
C SER A 11 -2.30 -4.91 4.47
N GLY A 12 -1.72 -6.11 4.30
CA GLY A 12 -2.53 -7.33 4.20
C GLY A 12 -3.40 -7.56 5.43
N GLU A 13 -2.89 -7.21 6.61
CA GLU A 13 -3.65 -7.28 7.87
C GLU A 13 -4.93 -6.45 7.85
N ALA A 14 -4.96 -5.38 7.07
CA ALA A 14 -6.15 -4.56 6.91
C ALA A 14 -7.32 -5.32 6.26
N LEU A 15 -7.04 -6.42 5.55
CA LEU A 15 -8.07 -7.28 4.96
C LEU A 15 -8.63 -8.35 5.90
N MET A 16 -8.04 -8.55 7.07
CA MET A 16 -8.49 -9.60 8.00
C MET A 16 -9.82 -9.26 8.71
N GLY A 17 -10.20 -7.98 8.76
CA GLY A 17 -11.30 -7.54 9.62
C GLY A 17 -10.96 -7.86 11.08
N ASP A 18 -11.90 -8.52 11.77
CA ASP A 18 -11.74 -8.97 13.16
C ASP A 18 -11.14 -10.39 13.28
N HIS A 19 -10.77 -11.01 12.15
CA HIS A 19 -10.14 -12.33 12.12
C HIS A 19 -8.62 -12.23 12.35
N GLN A 20 -8.02 -13.35 12.75
CA GLN A 20 -6.56 -13.42 12.96
C GLN A 20 -5.77 -13.68 11.67
N TYR A 21 -6.44 -14.16 10.60
CA TYR A 21 -5.85 -14.46 9.29
C TYR A 21 -6.92 -14.46 8.21
N GLY A 22 -6.48 -14.46 6.94
CA GLY A 22 -7.35 -14.57 5.79
C GLY A 22 -7.88 -13.22 5.30
N ILE A 23 -8.97 -13.26 4.57
CA ILE A 23 -9.60 -12.10 3.94
C ILE A 23 -11.05 -12.03 4.41
N ASP A 24 -11.42 -10.92 5.03
CA ASP A 24 -12.79 -10.61 5.40
C ASP A 24 -13.53 -9.99 4.19
N PRO A 25 -14.64 -10.62 3.70
CA PRO A 25 -15.34 -10.13 2.53
C PRO A 25 -15.97 -8.74 2.72
N ALA A 26 -16.42 -8.41 3.93
CA ALA A 26 -17.03 -7.10 4.21
C ALA A 26 -15.97 -5.99 4.19
N ARG A 27 -14.82 -6.26 4.78
CA ARG A 27 -13.66 -5.34 4.75
C ARG A 27 -13.16 -5.11 3.33
N LEU A 28 -13.04 -6.19 2.55
CA LEU A 28 -12.64 -6.14 1.15
C LEU A 28 -13.63 -5.31 0.31
N ALA A 29 -14.95 -5.50 0.51
CA ALA A 29 -15.99 -4.75 -0.17
C ALA A 29 -16.00 -3.26 0.21
N ALA A 30 -15.69 -2.93 1.48
CA ALA A 30 -15.57 -1.56 1.96
C ALA A 30 -14.38 -0.85 1.27
N TYR A 31 -13.20 -1.47 1.24
CA TYR A 31 -12.02 -0.90 0.57
C TYR A 31 -12.24 -0.74 -0.94
N ALA A 32 -12.86 -1.72 -1.59
CA ALA A 32 -13.22 -1.59 -3.00
C ALA A 32 -14.18 -0.42 -3.26
N GLY A 33 -15.07 -0.12 -2.31
CA GLY A 33 -15.95 1.07 -2.35
C GLY A 33 -15.17 2.37 -2.32
N GLU A 34 -14.30 2.55 -1.32
CA GLU A 34 -13.44 3.73 -1.19
C GLU A 34 -12.54 3.96 -2.42
N ILE A 35 -11.96 2.89 -2.96
CA ILE A 35 -11.10 2.96 -4.15
C ILE A 35 -11.93 3.36 -5.38
N LYS A 36 -13.14 2.79 -5.52
CA LYS A 36 -14.05 3.14 -6.60
C LYS A 36 -14.41 4.63 -6.57
N GLU A 37 -14.79 5.17 -5.42
CA GLU A 37 -15.14 6.59 -5.28
C GLU A 37 -14.01 7.50 -5.79
N VAL A 38 -12.76 7.17 -5.48
CA VAL A 38 -11.60 7.93 -5.93
C VAL A 38 -11.34 7.74 -7.44
N SER A 39 -11.47 6.52 -7.95
CA SER A 39 -11.31 6.22 -9.36
C SER A 39 -12.37 6.92 -10.23
N ASP A 40 -13.62 6.98 -9.76
CA ASP A 40 -14.74 7.65 -10.46
C ASP A 40 -14.51 9.18 -10.61
N LEU A 41 -13.64 9.77 -9.79
CA LEU A 41 -13.21 11.16 -9.94
C LEU A 41 -12.16 11.39 -11.03
N GLY A 42 -11.75 10.33 -11.73
CA GLY A 42 -10.72 10.38 -12.77
C GLY A 42 -9.30 10.37 -12.24
N ILE A 43 -9.09 10.04 -10.95
CA ILE A 43 -7.75 9.88 -10.38
C ILE A 43 -7.21 8.52 -10.82
N GLU A 44 -5.98 8.51 -11.29
CA GLU A 44 -5.25 7.30 -11.66
C GLU A 44 -4.78 6.58 -10.37
N VAL A 45 -5.34 5.41 -10.09
CA VAL A 45 -5.10 4.66 -8.85
C VAL A 45 -4.25 3.43 -9.09
N ALA A 46 -3.08 3.39 -8.47
CA ALA A 46 -2.25 2.20 -8.35
C ALA A 46 -2.27 1.70 -6.89
N ILE A 47 -2.19 0.38 -6.70
CA ILE A 47 -2.29 -0.24 -5.37
C ILE A 47 -1.15 -1.23 -5.17
N VAL A 48 -0.51 -1.16 -4.01
CA VAL A 48 0.36 -2.23 -3.48
C VAL A 48 -0.28 -2.73 -2.19
N ILE A 49 -0.49 -4.03 -2.09
CA ILE A 49 -1.07 -4.67 -0.92
C ILE A 49 -0.11 -5.68 -0.31
N GLY A 50 0.00 -5.68 1.03
CA GLY A 50 0.80 -6.65 1.77
C GLY A 50 0.17 -8.04 1.80
N GLY A 51 0.95 -9.05 2.23
CA GLY A 51 0.53 -10.45 2.35
C GLY A 51 0.41 -10.97 3.79
N GLY A 52 0.60 -10.11 4.80
CA GLY A 52 0.74 -10.51 6.20
C GLY A 52 -0.47 -11.16 6.85
N ASN A 53 -1.66 -11.03 6.24
CA ASN A 53 -2.88 -11.74 6.63
C ASN A 53 -2.90 -13.22 6.19
N ILE A 54 -2.05 -13.60 5.25
CA ILE A 54 -1.96 -14.96 4.70
C ILE A 54 -0.67 -15.61 5.15
N PHE A 55 0.48 -14.91 5.01
CA PHE A 55 1.78 -15.43 5.38
C PHE A 55 2.75 -14.31 5.81
N ARG A 56 3.49 -14.55 6.89
CA ARG A 56 4.54 -13.65 7.41
C ARG A 56 5.89 -14.35 7.35
N GLY A 57 6.71 -14.01 6.34
CA GLY A 57 8.02 -14.62 6.11
C GLY A 57 8.99 -14.50 7.29
N VAL A 58 8.97 -13.37 8.00
CA VAL A 58 9.83 -13.16 9.19
C VAL A 58 9.47 -14.12 10.33
N SER A 59 8.17 -14.38 10.57
CA SER A 59 7.74 -15.35 11.58
C SER A 59 8.10 -16.79 11.18
N GLY A 60 7.95 -17.14 9.88
CA GLY A 60 8.37 -18.44 9.36
C GLY A 60 9.87 -18.69 9.49
N ALA A 61 10.70 -17.66 9.23
CA ALA A 61 12.16 -17.78 9.40
C ALA A 61 12.58 -18.03 10.86
N SER A 62 11.86 -17.47 11.83
CA SER A 62 12.11 -17.72 13.26
C SER A 62 11.77 -19.16 13.69
N GLU A 63 10.97 -19.88 12.89
CA GLU A 63 10.59 -21.29 13.09
C GLU A 63 11.46 -22.28 12.29
N GLY A 64 12.58 -21.81 11.70
CA GLY A 64 13.54 -22.65 10.96
C GLY A 64 13.30 -22.71 9.45
N MET A 65 12.36 -21.95 8.92
CA MET A 65 12.16 -21.82 7.47
C MET A 65 13.27 -20.97 6.83
N ASP A 66 13.72 -21.36 5.64
CA ASP A 66 14.62 -20.52 4.85
C ASP A 66 13.98 -19.15 4.52
N ARG A 67 14.73 -18.08 4.74
CA ARG A 67 14.26 -16.72 4.57
C ARG A 67 13.79 -16.42 3.13
N VAL A 68 14.53 -16.92 2.13
CA VAL A 68 14.21 -16.67 0.72
C VAL A 68 12.90 -17.38 0.35
N GLN A 69 12.70 -18.62 0.84
CA GLN A 69 11.44 -19.34 0.64
C GLN A 69 10.27 -18.62 1.34
N GLY A 70 10.46 -18.15 2.57
CA GLY A 70 9.47 -17.37 3.30
C GLY A 70 9.08 -16.08 2.57
N ASP A 71 10.06 -15.37 2.01
CA ASP A 71 9.80 -14.16 1.24
C ASP A 71 9.04 -14.46 -0.07
N HIS A 72 9.34 -15.57 -0.77
CA HIS A 72 8.55 -16.01 -1.92
C HIS A 72 7.10 -16.35 -1.55
N MET A 73 6.87 -17.02 -0.42
CA MET A 73 5.51 -17.27 0.09
C MET A 73 4.78 -15.96 0.39
N GLY A 74 5.46 -14.97 0.97
CA GLY A 74 4.94 -13.63 1.16
C GLY A 74 4.58 -12.92 -0.16
N MET A 75 5.41 -13.08 -1.20
CA MET A 75 5.10 -12.56 -2.54
C MET A 75 3.84 -13.19 -3.11
N LEU A 76 3.68 -14.51 -3.02
CA LEU A 76 2.46 -15.22 -3.44
C LEU A 76 1.24 -14.77 -2.63
N ALA A 77 1.38 -14.55 -1.33
CA ALA A 77 0.32 -14.02 -0.48
C ALA A 77 -0.18 -12.64 -0.95
N THR A 78 0.71 -11.76 -1.43
CA THR A 78 0.30 -10.47 -2.00
C THR A 78 -0.49 -10.64 -3.30
N ILE A 79 -0.19 -11.67 -4.10
CA ILE A 79 -0.93 -11.97 -5.34
C ILE A 79 -2.33 -12.49 -5.00
N ILE A 80 -2.48 -13.34 -3.98
CA ILE A 80 -3.79 -13.79 -3.50
C ILE A 80 -4.65 -12.60 -3.09
N ASN A 81 -4.11 -11.69 -2.28
CA ASN A 81 -4.80 -10.46 -1.89
C ASN A 81 -5.14 -9.56 -3.08
N GLY A 82 -4.22 -9.48 -4.05
CA GLY A 82 -4.42 -8.73 -5.30
C GLY A 82 -5.59 -9.28 -6.12
N LEU A 83 -5.70 -10.60 -6.27
CA LEU A 83 -6.84 -11.25 -6.95
C LEU A 83 -8.16 -10.99 -6.24
N ALA A 84 -8.17 -11.09 -4.90
CA ALA A 84 -9.37 -10.81 -4.12
C ALA A 84 -9.83 -9.36 -4.29
N LEU A 85 -8.89 -8.40 -4.21
CA LEU A 85 -9.19 -6.98 -4.41
C LEU A 85 -9.64 -6.67 -5.85
N GLN A 86 -9.00 -7.29 -6.86
CA GLN A 86 -9.42 -7.20 -8.25
C GLN A 86 -10.87 -7.63 -8.41
N SER A 87 -11.22 -8.82 -7.93
CA SER A 87 -12.60 -9.33 -7.99
C SER A 87 -13.60 -8.40 -7.31
N ALA A 88 -13.26 -7.85 -6.14
CA ALA A 88 -14.13 -6.94 -5.41
C ALA A 88 -14.35 -5.59 -6.14
N LEU A 89 -13.31 -5.06 -6.81
CA LEU A 89 -13.39 -3.85 -7.62
C LEU A 89 -14.20 -4.08 -8.90
N GLU A 90 -13.95 -5.19 -9.61
CA GLU A 90 -14.66 -5.55 -10.83
C GLU A 90 -16.15 -5.81 -10.57
N ASN A 91 -16.50 -6.41 -9.43
CA ASN A 91 -17.89 -6.53 -8.98
C ASN A 91 -18.59 -5.18 -8.72
N LYS A 92 -17.82 -4.11 -8.54
CA LYS A 92 -18.32 -2.73 -8.42
C LYS A 92 -18.25 -1.95 -9.74
N GLY A 93 -17.87 -2.60 -10.85
CA GLY A 93 -17.77 -2.00 -12.18
C GLY A 93 -16.50 -1.18 -12.42
N VAL A 94 -15.45 -1.42 -11.63
CA VAL A 94 -14.13 -0.78 -11.82
C VAL A 94 -13.25 -1.68 -12.67
N ASP A 95 -12.79 -1.20 -13.82
CA ASP A 95 -11.79 -1.89 -14.63
C ASP A 95 -10.47 -2.00 -13.89
N THR A 96 -9.92 -3.21 -13.75
CA THR A 96 -8.68 -3.46 -13.03
C THR A 96 -7.63 -4.21 -13.84
N ARG A 97 -6.39 -4.14 -13.40
CA ARG A 97 -5.29 -5.02 -13.88
C ARG A 97 -4.39 -5.39 -12.73
N LEU A 98 -4.27 -6.70 -12.47
CA LEU A 98 -3.28 -7.25 -11.56
C LEU A 98 -1.98 -7.48 -12.33
N GLN A 99 -0.90 -6.85 -11.89
CA GLN A 99 0.45 -7.04 -12.43
C GLN A 99 1.37 -7.60 -11.36
N SER A 100 2.17 -8.60 -11.72
CA SER A 100 3.06 -9.31 -10.80
C SER A 100 4.53 -9.06 -11.10
N ALA A 101 5.33 -8.84 -10.06
CA ALA A 101 6.79 -8.76 -10.14
C ALA A 101 7.46 -10.12 -10.38
N ILE A 102 6.80 -11.22 -10.02
CA ILE A 102 7.23 -12.58 -10.32
C ILE A 102 6.39 -13.16 -11.46
N LYS A 103 6.99 -14.00 -12.30
CA LYS A 103 6.31 -14.58 -13.46
C LYS A 103 5.27 -15.61 -13.02
N ILE A 104 3.99 -15.28 -13.25
CA ILE A 104 2.83 -16.13 -12.98
C ILE A 104 1.74 -15.82 -14.02
N ASN A 105 2.07 -16.00 -15.29
CA ASN A 105 1.33 -15.48 -16.45
C ASN A 105 -0.12 -15.96 -16.54
N GLU A 106 -0.42 -17.13 -15.96
CA GLU A 106 -1.78 -17.70 -15.94
C GLU A 106 -2.71 -16.96 -14.98
N VAL A 107 -2.16 -16.15 -14.08
CA VAL A 107 -2.91 -15.52 -12.98
C VAL A 107 -2.86 -13.99 -13.02
N ALA A 108 -1.71 -13.42 -13.39
CA ALA A 108 -1.48 -11.99 -13.41
C ALA A 108 -0.57 -11.57 -14.56
N GLU A 109 -0.77 -10.37 -15.07
CA GLU A 109 0.16 -9.82 -16.09
C GLU A 109 1.55 -9.65 -15.49
N PRO A 110 2.64 -9.91 -16.23
CA PRO A 110 3.96 -9.52 -15.79
C PRO A 110 4.05 -7.99 -15.71
N PHE A 111 4.68 -7.48 -14.63
CA PHE A 111 4.89 -6.06 -14.50
C PHE A 111 5.80 -5.54 -15.62
N ILE A 112 5.30 -4.59 -16.38
CA ILE A 112 6.04 -3.79 -17.37
C ILE A 112 5.62 -2.34 -17.18
N ARG A 113 6.56 -1.45 -16.80
CA ARG A 113 6.31 -0.04 -16.49
C ARG A 113 5.38 0.65 -17.50
N ARG A 114 5.70 0.57 -18.79
CA ARG A 114 4.90 1.22 -19.84
C ARG A 114 3.48 0.68 -19.93
N ARG A 115 3.28 -0.60 -19.64
CA ARG A 115 1.96 -1.23 -19.62
C ARG A 115 1.15 -0.76 -18.41
N ALA A 116 1.78 -0.68 -17.24
CA ALA A 116 1.16 -0.14 -16.02
C ALA A 116 0.68 1.31 -16.25
N MET A 117 1.55 2.17 -16.75
CA MET A 117 1.19 3.56 -17.07
C MET A 117 0.03 3.64 -18.07
N ARG A 118 0.06 2.80 -19.13
CA ARG A 118 -1.03 2.79 -20.12
C ARG A 118 -2.37 2.32 -19.54
N HIS A 119 -2.35 1.43 -18.56
CA HIS A 119 -3.57 1.04 -17.84
C HIS A 119 -4.12 2.20 -17.01
N LEU A 120 -3.27 2.89 -16.25
CA LEU A 120 -3.63 4.07 -15.45
C LEU A 120 -4.21 5.18 -16.33
N GLU A 121 -3.56 5.53 -17.43
CA GLU A 121 -4.04 6.52 -18.41
C GLU A 121 -5.41 6.18 -19.00
N LYS A 122 -5.78 4.88 -19.04
CA LYS A 122 -7.10 4.42 -19.47
C LYS A 122 -8.14 4.39 -18.34
N GLY A 123 -7.82 4.93 -17.16
CA GLY A 123 -8.70 4.93 -16.00
C GLY A 123 -8.86 3.57 -15.32
N ARG A 124 -7.94 2.62 -15.58
CA ARG A 124 -7.96 1.31 -14.91
C ARG A 124 -7.21 1.39 -13.60
N VAL A 125 -7.73 0.77 -12.56
CA VAL A 125 -7.01 0.56 -11.31
C VAL A 125 -5.95 -0.52 -11.52
N VAL A 126 -4.69 -0.24 -11.21
CA VAL A 126 -3.59 -1.20 -11.32
C VAL A 126 -3.21 -1.72 -9.95
N ILE A 127 -3.22 -3.02 -9.77
CA ILE A 127 -2.82 -3.69 -8.53
C ILE A 127 -1.48 -4.36 -8.76
N PHE A 128 -0.49 -4.07 -7.92
CA PHE A 128 0.83 -4.68 -7.99
C PHE A 128 0.99 -5.77 -6.94
N GLY A 129 1.21 -6.99 -7.40
CA GLY A 129 1.51 -8.18 -6.59
C GLY A 129 2.97 -8.64 -6.74
N GLY A 130 3.41 -9.56 -5.88
CA GLY A 130 4.76 -10.12 -5.91
C GLY A 130 5.83 -9.21 -5.30
N GLY A 131 5.45 -8.14 -4.61
CA GLY A 131 6.39 -7.22 -3.98
C GLY A 131 7.35 -6.57 -4.97
N THR A 132 8.65 -6.58 -4.68
CA THR A 132 9.72 -6.17 -5.60
C THR A 132 10.10 -7.28 -6.60
N GLY A 133 9.66 -8.52 -6.37
CA GLY A 133 10.12 -9.70 -7.06
C GLY A 133 11.44 -10.27 -6.51
N ASN A 134 12.03 -9.63 -5.52
CA ASN A 134 13.29 -10.02 -4.89
C ASN A 134 13.08 -10.28 -3.39
N PRO A 135 13.66 -11.37 -2.83
CA PRO A 135 13.71 -11.57 -1.39
C PRO A 135 14.39 -10.41 -0.65
N TYR A 136 14.22 -10.37 0.67
CA TYR A 136 14.78 -9.37 1.60
C TYR A 136 14.15 -7.97 1.55
N PHE A 137 13.23 -7.71 0.64
CA PHE A 137 12.49 -6.45 0.56
C PHE A 137 11.06 -6.62 1.11
N THR A 138 10.53 -5.55 1.69
CA THR A 138 9.16 -5.52 2.16
C THR A 138 8.21 -4.97 1.09
N THR A 139 6.91 -5.01 1.36
CA THR A 139 5.90 -4.35 0.50
C THR A 139 5.93 -2.83 0.63
N ASP A 140 6.55 -2.25 1.66
CA ASP A 140 6.79 -0.81 1.76
C ASP A 140 7.83 -0.38 0.71
N SER A 141 8.96 -1.12 0.62
CA SER A 141 9.95 -0.91 -0.45
C SER A 141 9.34 -1.09 -1.86
N ALA A 142 8.49 -2.10 -2.03
CA ALA A 142 7.79 -2.33 -3.30
C ALA A 142 6.85 -1.15 -3.64
N ALA A 143 6.13 -0.60 -2.66
CA ALA A 143 5.24 0.53 -2.88
C ALA A 143 5.99 1.76 -3.38
N VAL A 144 7.11 2.11 -2.74
CA VAL A 144 7.93 3.25 -3.18
C VAL A 144 8.50 3.02 -4.56
N LEU A 145 9.08 1.84 -4.84
CA LEU A 145 9.62 1.50 -6.14
C LEU A 145 8.56 1.63 -7.24
N ARG A 146 7.37 1.05 -7.04
CA ARG A 146 6.27 1.14 -8.02
C ARG A 146 5.77 2.56 -8.19
N ALA A 147 5.67 3.34 -7.11
CA ALA A 147 5.24 4.74 -7.16
C ALA A 147 6.17 5.59 -8.03
N ILE A 148 7.49 5.43 -7.87
CA ILE A 148 8.49 6.11 -8.69
C ILE A 148 8.39 5.68 -10.16
N GLU A 149 8.33 4.37 -10.42
CA GLU A 149 8.25 3.81 -11.77
C GLU A 149 7.02 4.28 -12.55
N ILE A 150 5.89 4.46 -11.89
CA ILE A 150 4.66 4.94 -12.53
C ILE A 150 4.47 6.46 -12.43
N GLU A 151 5.44 7.18 -11.89
CA GLU A 151 5.37 8.64 -11.71
C GLU A 151 4.14 9.06 -10.88
N ALA A 152 3.93 8.42 -9.73
CA ALA A 152 2.87 8.79 -8.81
C ALA A 152 3.19 10.13 -8.11
N ASP A 153 2.17 10.96 -7.87
CA ASP A 153 2.32 12.24 -7.18
C ASP A 153 2.53 12.07 -5.67
N VAL A 154 2.08 10.92 -5.13
CA VAL A 154 2.08 10.65 -3.68
C VAL A 154 1.91 9.16 -3.41
N ILE A 155 2.45 8.71 -2.28
CA ILE A 155 2.11 7.42 -1.67
C ILE A 155 1.10 7.68 -0.55
N LEU A 156 -0.08 7.08 -0.63
CA LEU A 156 -1.08 7.07 0.42
C LEU A 156 -0.96 5.75 1.19
N LYS A 157 -0.37 5.81 2.39
CA LYS A 157 -0.22 4.64 3.26
C LYS A 157 -1.44 4.51 4.18
N GLY A 158 -2.34 3.61 3.82
CA GLY A 158 -3.49 3.24 4.64
C GLY A 158 -3.07 2.33 5.80
N THR A 159 -3.34 2.77 7.03
CA THR A 159 -3.00 2.07 8.28
C THR A 159 -4.22 1.98 9.20
N ARG A 160 -4.03 1.44 10.42
CA ARG A 160 -5.03 1.44 11.48
C ARG A 160 -4.99 2.69 12.35
N VAL A 161 -3.89 3.45 12.25
CA VAL A 161 -3.70 4.71 12.99
C VAL A 161 -3.87 5.90 12.05
N ASP A 162 -4.30 7.02 12.59
CA ASP A 162 -4.67 8.20 11.81
C ASP A 162 -3.49 9.11 11.46
N GLY A 163 -2.25 8.65 11.64
CA GLY A 163 -1.05 9.40 11.30
C GLY A 163 0.21 8.89 12.00
N ILE A 164 1.26 9.70 11.98
CA ILE A 164 2.54 9.46 12.66
C ILE A 164 2.54 10.21 13.98
N TYR A 165 2.99 9.51 15.04
CA TYR A 165 3.03 10.02 16.39
C TYR A 165 4.45 10.06 16.94
N THR A 166 4.67 10.83 17.98
CA THR A 166 5.96 10.90 18.72
C THR A 166 6.36 9.57 19.35
N SER A 167 5.38 8.73 19.67
CA SER A 167 5.51 7.37 20.20
C SER A 167 4.27 6.56 19.80
N ASP A 168 4.23 5.26 20.10
CA ASP A 168 3.08 4.41 19.81
C ASP A 168 1.82 4.87 20.63
N PRO A 169 0.78 5.42 19.96
CA PRO A 169 -0.38 5.96 20.68
C PRO A 169 -1.22 4.87 21.38
N GLU A 170 -1.08 3.59 21.02
CA GLU A 170 -1.74 2.50 21.71
C GLU A 170 -1.09 2.18 23.07
N LYS A 171 0.21 2.54 23.23
CA LYS A 171 0.99 2.28 24.46
C LYS A 171 1.22 3.54 25.29
N ASP A 172 1.33 4.68 24.64
CA ASP A 172 1.63 5.97 25.27
C ASP A 172 0.54 6.99 24.96
N LYS A 173 -0.30 7.27 25.96
CA LYS A 173 -1.38 8.24 25.85
C LYS A 173 -0.91 9.69 25.71
N SER A 174 0.37 9.98 25.97
CA SER A 174 0.98 11.30 25.79
C SER A 174 1.50 11.52 24.37
N ALA A 175 1.44 10.48 23.51
CA ALA A 175 1.87 10.57 22.12
C ALA A 175 1.10 11.66 21.38
N THR A 176 1.83 12.55 20.72
CA THR A 176 1.26 13.62 19.91
C THR A 176 1.43 13.31 18.43
N LYS A 177 0.37 13.56 17.67
CA LYS A 177 0.37 13.35 16.22
C LYS A 177 1.06 14.50 15.52
N PHE A 178 1.82 14.18 14.47
CA PHE A 178 2.35 15.16 13.53
C PHE A 178 1.35 15.41 12.40
N ASP A 179 1.09 16.67 12.07
CA ASP A 179 0.38 17.02 10.83
C ASP A 179 1.31 16.91 9.62
N LYS A 180 2.56 17.36 9.81
CA LYS A 180 3.66 17.26 8.85
C LYS A 180 4.95 16.91 9.57
N ILE A 181 5.81 16.15 8.90
CA ILE A 181 7.15 15.82 9.40
C ILE A 181 8.09 15.61 8.21
N SER A 182 9.37 16.00 8.33
CA SER A 182 10.34 15.75 7.28
C SER A 182 10.84 14.30 7.32
N PHE A 183 11.33 13.80 6.16
CA PHE A 183 12.00 12.49 6.09
C PHE A 183 13.16 12.41 7.09
N GLU A 184 13.97 13.47 7.18
CA GLU A 184 15.10 13.55 8.11
C GLU A 184 14.65 13.40 9.57
N ASP A 185 13.58 14.10 9.98
CA ASP A 185 13.07 14.03 11.33
C ASP A 185 12.50 12.65 11.69
N VAL A 186 11.84 11.97 10.74
CA VAL A 186 11.36 10.59 10.94
C VAL A 186 12.55 9.65 11.21
N LEU A 187 13.61 9.73 10.39
CA LEU A 187 14.81 8.90 10.56
C LEU A 187 15.54 9.25 11.87
N ARG A 188 15.76 10.54 12.16
CA ARG A 188 16.43 11.00 13.38
C ARG A 188 15.71 10.59 14.65
N LYS A 189 14.38 10.62 14.64
CA LYS A 189 13.53 10.23 15.76
C LYS A 189 13.28 8.71 15.84
N GLY A 190 13.72 7.94 14.84
CA GLY A 190 13.54 6.49 14.78
C GLY A 190 12.06 6.07 14.71
N LEU A 191 11.21 6.89 14.07
CA LEU A 191 9.78 6.61 13.96
C LEU A 191 9.54 5.48 12.94
N LYS A 192 8.78 4.47 13.36
CA LYS A 192 8.51 3.27 12.54
C LYS A 192 7.31 3.48 11.61
N VAL A 193 7.50 4.23 10.54
CA VAL A 193 6.46 4.50 9.54
C VAL A 193 6.50 3.47 8.40
N MET A 194 7.70 3.26 7.86
CA MET A 194 8.04 2.29 6.81
C MET A 194 9.41 1.71 7.13
N ASP A 195 9.86 0.70 6.39
CA ASP A 195 11.26 0.28 6.49
C ASP A 195 12.21 1.35 5.96
N THR A 196 13.47 1.33 6.45
CA THR A 196 14.48 2.35 6.11
C THR A 196 14.75 2.43 4.61
N THR A 197 14.75 1.30 3.91
CA THR A 197 14.97 1.25 2.45
C THR A 197 13.88 2.02 1.71
N ALA A 198 12.60 1.76 2.06
CA ALA A 198 11.47 2.47 1.49
C ALA A 198 11.56 3.98 1.75
N PHE A 199 11.90 4.34 2.99
CA PHE A 199 12.00 5.74 3.40
C PHE A 199 13.08 6.50 2.65
N THR A 200 14.30 5.94 2.57
CA THR A 200 15.44 6.55 1.87
C THR A 200 15.15 6.69 0.38
N LEU A 201 14.58 5.65 -0.24
CA LEU A 201 14.22 5.70 -1.65
C LEU A 201 13.15 6.78 -1.95
N SER A 202 12.17 6.96 -1.05
CA SER A 202 11.15 7.99 -1.19
C SER A 202 11.74 9.40 -1.04
N GLN A 203 12.63 9.59 -0.06
CA GLN A 203 13.35 10.85 0.16
C GLN A 203 14.22 11.25 -1.04
N GLU A 204 15.02 10.32 -1.57
CA GLU A 204 15.89 10.55 -2.72
C GLU A 204 15.14 10.96 -4.00
N ASN A 205 13.88 10.52 -4.12
CA ASN A 205 13.02 10.84 -5.25
C ASN A 205 11.98 11.93 -4.94
N GLU A 206 12.09 12.61 -3.80
CA GLU A 206 11.19 13.68 -3.36
C GLU A 206 9.70 13.28 -3.37
N LEU A 207 9.42 11.98 -3.23
CA LEU A 207 8.07 11.44 -3.31
C LEU A 207 7.38 11.52 -1.93
N PRO A 208 6.34 12.34 -1.75
CA PRO A 208 5.69 12.51 -0.46
C PRO A 208 4.90 11.26 -0.07
N ILE A 209 4.82 11.02 1.25
CA ILE A 209 4.02 9.94 1.84
C ILE A 209 2.97 10.57 2.75
N VAL A 210 1.71 10.13 2.62
CA VAL A 210 0.64 10.48 3.55
C VAL A 210 0.24 9.22 4.31
N VAL A 211 0.39 9.25 5.64
CA VAL A 211 -0.04 8.15 6.52
C VAL A 211 -1.40 8.50 7.12
N PHE A 212 -2.38 7.63 6.95
CA PHE A 212 -3.75 7.90 7.38
C PHE A 212 -4.51 6.62 7.78
N ASP A 213 -5.60 6.79 8.53
CA ASP A 213 -6.48 5.69 8.90
C ASP A 213 -7.42 5.32 7.74
N MET A 214 -7.16 4.16 7.12
CA MET A 214 -7.97 3.61 6.02
C MET A 214 -9.28 2.98 6.50
N ASN A 215 -9.42 2.68 7.79
CA ASN A 215 -10.65 2.10 8.34
C ASN A 215 -11.74 3.15 8.54
N LYS A 216 -11.38 4.42 8.56
CA LYS A 216 -12.34 5.51 8.66
C LYS A 216 -12.86 5.87 7.27
N GLN A 217 -14.11 5.49 7.02
CA GLN A 217 -14.77 5.69 5.73
C GLN A 217 -14.70 7.16 5.25
N GLY A 218 -14.42 7.33 3.95
CA GLY A 218 -14.30 8.63 3.30
C GLY A 218 -12.95 9.31 3.45
N ASN A 219 -12.02 8.80 4.28
CA ASN A 219 -10.72 9.44 4.44
C ASN A 219 -9.91 9.47 3.16
N LEU A 220 -9.94 8.40 2.36
CA LEU A 220 -9.22 8.35 1.08
C LEU A 220 -9.74 9.45 0.14
N LEU A 221 -11.05 9.56 -0.01
CA LEU A 221 -11.69 10.58 -0.83
C LEU A 221 -11.35 12.01 -0.37
N ARG A 222 -11.41 12.26 0.94
CA ARG A 222 -11.10 13.57 1.54
C ARG A 222 -9.65 14.00 1.30
N ILE A 223 -8.68 13.06 1.42
CA ILE A 223 -7.26 13.32 1.15
C ILE A 223 -7.05 13.74 -0.31
N VAL A 224 -7.61 13.00 -1.26
CA VAL A 224 -7.44 13.32 -2.70
C VAL A 224 -8.20 14.58 -3.09
N SER A 225 -9.23 14.96 -2.34
CA SER A 225 -9.96 16.24 -2.49
C SER A 225 -9.19 17.42 -1.89
N GLY A 226 -8.08 17.19 -1.19
CA GLY A 226 -7.20 18.26 -0.69
C GLY A 226 -7.30 18.54 0.81
N GLU A 227 -8.09 17.78 1.55
CA GLU A 227 -8.14 17.92 3.01
C GLU A 227 -6.85 17.42 3.67
N ASN A 228 -6.43 18.08 4.74
CA ASN A 228 -5.27 17.67 5.53
C ASN A 228 -5.70 16.60 6.53
N ILE A 229 -5.67 15.33 6.09
CA ILE A 229 -5.96 14.17 6.92
C ILE A 229 -4.69 13.34 7.04
N GLY A 230 -4.44 12.81 8.24
CA GLY A 230 -3.25 12.01 8.49
C GLY A 230 -2.02 12.85 8.77
N THR A 231 -0.86 12.28 8.47
CA THR A 231 0.45 12.95 8.56
C THR A 231 1.11 12.95 7.20
N VAL A 232 1.57 14.12 6.76
CA VAL A 232 2.34 14.27 5.51
C VAL A 232 3.82 14.18 5.83
N VAL A 233 4.53 13.25 5.17
CA VAL A 233 5.99 13.17 5.18
C VAL A 233 6.51 13.71 3.85
N ASN A 234 7.37 14.71 3.91
CA ASN A 234 8.00 15.33 2.73
C ASN A 234 9.39 15.87 3.08
N LEU A 235 10.06 16.56 2.16
CA LEU A 235 11.30 17.29 2.41
C LEU A 235 11.09 18.45 3.37
#